data_90abf6fe804bf53dabdddb6c5f2506ee
#
_entry.id   90abf6fe804bf53dabdddb6c5f2506ee
#
_cell.length_a   1.000
_cell.length_b   1.000
_cell.length_c   1.000
_cell.angle_alpha   90.00
_cell.angle_beta   90.00
_cell.angle_gamma   90.00
#
_symmetry.space_group_name_H-M   'P 1'
#
loop_
_entity.id
_entity.type
_entity.pdbx_description
1 polymer ?
#
loop_
_entity_poly.entity_id
_entity_poly.type
_entity_poly.pdbx_seq_one_letter_code
_entity_poly.pdbx_strand_id
1 'polypeptide(L)'
;MTEQEYAVRADALKDRLYGMAFLYLGSQSLAVDAVDEAVYLGLRACRKLREEAHFNTWLTRILINACNAELRRHRREIAMAELPETAQEAFDALPLRDAVGRLPRELKDVIILRYFTGLTLAETARTLDLPQGTVVTRQRKALRLLRLELTDGEEAANS
;
A
#
# COMPACT_ATOMS: atom_id res chain seq x y z
N MET A 1 23.42 -9.11 -3.99
CA MET A 1 23.49 -7.66 -3.61
C MET A 1 24.16 -7.53 -2.26
N THR A 2 25.11 -6.63 -2.14
CA THR A 2 25.75 -6.32 -0.86
C THR A 2 24.84 -5.46 0.01
N GLU A 3 25.12 -5.41 1.31
CA GLU A 3 24.37 -4.57 2.24
C GLU A 3 24.50 -3.08 1.92
N GLN A 4 25.67 -2.66 1.42
CA GLN A 4 25.88 -1.27 1.00
C GLN A 4 25.06 -0.91 -0.23
N GLU A 5 25.03 -1.78 -1.23
CA GLU A 5 24.19 -1.60 -2.42
C GLU A 5 22.71 -1.55 -2.04
N TYR A 6 22.30 -2.42 -1.13
CA TYR A 6 20.96 -2.44 -0.60
C TYR A 6 20.60 -1.10 0.07
N ALA A 7 21.46 -0.62 0.95
CA ALA A 7 21.20 0.61 1.68
C ALA A 7 20.98 1.81 0.74
N VAL A 8 21.80 1.93 -0.30
CA VAL A 8 21.67 3.00 -1.29
C VAL A 8 20.34 2.90 -2.04
N ARG A 9 19.99 1.71 -2.49
CA ARG A 9 18.75 1.50 -3.24
C ARG A 9 17.50 1.65 -2.38
N ALA A 10 17.54 1.15 -1.16
CA ALA A 10 16.41 1.30 -0.23
C ALA A 10 16.18 2.77 0.14
N ASP A 11 17.25 3.51 0.36
CA ASP A 11 17.17 4.94 0.66
C ASP A 11 16.55 5.71 -0.51
N ALA A 12 16.89 5.37 -1.74
CA ALA A 12 16.32 5.99 -2.94
C ALA A 12 14.80 5.75 -3.06
N LEU A 13 14.30 4.64 -2.51
CA LEU A 13 12.87 4.30 -2.54
C LEU A 13 12.10 4.77 -1.31
N LYS A 14 12.77 5.27 -0.30
CA LYS A 14 12.21 5.50 1.03
C LYS A 14 10.93 6.34 1.01
N ASP A 15 10.94 7.46 0.30
CA ASP A 15 9.76 8.35 0.23
C ASP A 15 8.57 7.66 -0.43
N ARG A 16 8.83 6.88 -1.46
CA ARG A 16 7.78 6.09 -2.14
C ARG A 16 7.21 5.01 -1.22
N LEU A 17 8.07 4.34 -0.47
CA LEU A 17 7.64 3.33 0.49
C LEU A 17 6.78 3.94 1.60
N TYR A 18 7.14 5.12 2.11
CA TYR A 18 6.33 5.83 3.10
C TYR A 18 4.97 6.21 2.56
N GLY A 19 4.92 6.75 1.34
CA GLY A 19 3.67 7.10 0.69
C GLY A 19 2.73 5.91 0.57
N MET A 20 3.25 4.76 0.16
CA MET A 20 2.47 3.52 0.07
C MET A 20 1.97 3.05 1.44
N ALA A 21 2.87 2.99 2.42
CA ALA A 21 2.52 2.55 3.77
C ALA A 21 1.44 3.44 4.37
N PHE A 22 1.52 4.73 4.14
CA PHE A 22 0.52 5.69 4.60
C PHE A 22 -0.86 5.45 3.97
N LEU A 23 -0.89 5.08 2.67
CA LEU A 23 -2.15 4.72 2.01
C LEU A 23 -2.78 3.46 2.62
N TYR A 24 -1.96 2.49 3.01
CA TYR A 24 -2.45 1.27 3.65
C TYR A 24 -2.94 1.51 5.08
N LEU A 25 -2.21 2.30 5.85
CA LEU A 25 -2.37 2.34 7.30
C LEU A 25 -3.08 3.59 7.82
N GLY A 26 -3.08 4.67 7.05
CA GLY A 26 -3.74 5.91 7.44
C GLY A 26 -3.13 6.62 8.65
N SER A 27 -1.96 6.19 9.10
CA SER A 27 -1.26 6.72 10.27
C SER A 27 0.22 6.87 9.97
N GLN A 28 0.79 8.04 10.28
CA GLN A 28 2.22 8.27 10.09
C GLN A 28 3.08 7.32 10.94
N SER A 29 2.72 7.12 12.19
CA SER A 29 3.50 6.26 13.09
C SER A 29 3.47 4.81 12.65
N LEU A 30 2.32 4.30 12.24
CA LEU A 30 2.22 2.93 11.73
C LEU A 30 2.95 2.79 10.38
N ALA A 31 2.90 3.81 9.54
CA ALA A 31 3.61 3.80 8.27
C ALA A 31 5.13 3.75 8.47
N VAL A 32 5.65 4.54 9.41
CA VAL A 32 7.08 4.51 9.78
C VAL A 32 7.46 3.11 10.25
N ASP A 33 6.68 2.54 11.15
CA ASP A 33 6.97 1.21 11.69
C ASP A 33 6.97 0.13 10.59
N ALA A 34 6.00 0.19 9.66
CA ALA A 34 5.93 -0.76 8.56
C ALA A 34 7.11 -0.63 7.59
N VAL A 35 7.52 0.60 7.27
CA VAL A 35 8.68 0.85 6.41
C VAL A 35 9.96 0.38 7.09
N ASP A 36 10.13 0.70 8.37
CA ASP A 36 11.31 0.26 9.12
C ASP A 36 11.40 -1.26 9.16
N GLU A 37 10.30 -1.94 9.40
CA GLU A 37 10.23 -3.40 9.38
C GLU A 37 10.57 -3.96 8.00
N ALA A 38 10.00 -3.38 6.95
CA ALA A 38 10.24 -3.82 5.57
C ALA A 38 11.71 -3.63 5.17
N VAL A 39 12.30 -2.49 5.50
CA VAL A 39 13.69 -2.20 5.21
C VAL A 39 14.62 -3.16 5.96
N TYR A 40 14.31 -3.45 7.21
CA TYR A 40 15.05 -4.42 8.02
C TYR A 40 14.99 -5.83 7.44
N LEU A 41 13.79 -6.29 7.09
CA LEU A 41 13.60 -7.61 6.47
C LEU A 41 14.31 -7.71 5.13
N GLY A 42 14.26 -6.64 4.35
CA GLY A 42 14.98 -6.57 3.08
C GLY A 42 16.49 -6.63 3.26
N LEU A 43 17.02 -5.95 4.26
CA LEU A 43 18.45 -6.00 4.57
C LEU A 43 18.90 -7.43 4.89
N ARG A 44 18.11 -8.14 5.69
CA ARG A 44 18.42 -9.52 6.05
C ARG A 44 18.37 -10.47 4.85
N ALA A 45 17.54 -10.18 3.87
CA ALA A 45 17.33 -11.05 2.71
C ALA A 45 18.07 -10.59 1.45
N CYS A 46 18.72 -9.43 1.46
CA CYS A 46 19.28 -8.83 0.25
C CYS A 46 20.36 -9.68 -0.43
N ARG A 47 21.11 -10.46 0.33
CA ARG A 47 22.16 -11.35 -0.22
C ARG A 47 21.57 -12.48 -1.05
N LYS A 48 20.32 -12.85 -0.81
CA LYS A 48 19.61 -13.90 -1.55
C LYS A 48 18.97 -13.40 -2.83
N LEU A 49 18.89 -12.08 -3.02
CA LEU A 49 18.30 -11.50 -4.22
C LEU A 49 19.22 -11.73 -5.40
N ARG A 50 18.79 -12.54 -6.35
CA ARG A 50 19.58 -12.92 -7.53
C ARG A 50 19.42 -11.94 -8.69
N GLU A 51 18.23 -11.36 -8.85
CA GLU A 51 17.91 -10.45 -9.95
C GLU A 51 17.74 -9.04 -9.44
N GLU A 52 18.81 -8.25 -9.53
CA GLU A 52 18.79 -6.85 -9.07
C GLU A 52 17.80 -5.97 -9.85
N ALA A 53 17.46 -6.36 -11.08
CA ALA A 53 16.46 -5.66 -11.89
C ALA A 53 15.08 -5.66 -11.23
N HIS A 54 14.79 -6.63 -10.36
CA HIS A 54 13.51 -6.75 -9.66
C HIS A 54 13.54 -6.23 -8.22
N PHE A 55 14.55 -5.46 -7.87
CA PHE A 55 14.72 -4.93 -6.51
C PHE A 55 13.50 -4.14 -6.05
N ASN A 56 13.01 -3.25 -6.88
CA ASN A 56 11.89 -2.38 -6.51
C ASN A 56 10.62 -3.19 -6.22
N THR A 57 10.29 -4.15 -7.08
CA THR A 57 9.11 -5.01 -6.89
C THR A 57 9.29 -5.93 -5.69
N TRP A 58 10.49 -6.42 -5.48
CA TRP A 58 10.82 -7.29 -4.35
C TRP A 58 10.67 -6.56 -3.00
N LEU A 59 11.25 -5.37 -2.87
CA LEU A 59 11.14 -4.58 -1.65
C LEU A 59 9.71 -4.09 -1.42
N THR A 60 9.01 -3.71 -2.49
CA THR A 60 7.60 -3.32 -2.43
C THR A 60 6.73 -4.47 -1.90
N ARG A 61 6.98 -5.70 -2.33
CA ARG A 61 6.26 -6.87 -1.81
C ARG A 61 6.50 -7.06 -0.30
N ILE A 62 7.73 -6.90 0.15
CA ILE A 62 8.06 -6.98 1.58
C ILE A 62 7.28 -5.91 2.35
N LEU A 63 7.20 -4.69 1.82
CA LEU A 63 6.44 -3.61 2.43
C LEU A 63 4.94 -3.91 2.50
N ILE A 64 4.35 -4.41 1.43
CA ILE A 64 2.93 -4.77 1.40
C ILE A 64 2.62 -5.80 2.48
N ASN A 65 3.47 -6.82 2.60
CA ASN A 65 3.30 -7.84 3.62
C ASN A 65 3.41 -7.25 5.03
N ALA A 66 4.34 -6.32 5.26
CA ALA A 66 4.49 -5.63 6.53
C ALA A 66 3.26 -4.77 6.85
N CYS A 67 2.74 -4.03 5.86
CA CYS A 67 1.53 -3.21 6.03
C CYS A 67 0.32 -4.07 6.36
N ASN A 68 0.14 -5.18 5.66
CA ASN A 68 -0.98 -6.08 5.91
C ASN A 68 -0.87 -6.76 7.29
N ALA A 69 0.33 -7.05 7.75
CA ALA A 69 0.56 -7.56 9.10
C ALA A 69 0.20 -6.52 10.16
N GLU A 70 0.57 -5.25 9.94
CA GLU A 70 0.18 -4.15 10.83
C GLU A 70 -1.33 -3.97 10.88
N LEU A 71 -2.01 -4.02 9.74
CA LEU A 71 -3.48 -3.93 9.68
C LEU A 71 -4.14 -5.04 10.49
N ARG A 72 -3.64 -6.27 10.42
CA ARG A 72 -4.17 -7.39 11.19
C ARG A 72 -3.97 -7.19 12.69
N ARG A 73 -2.80 -6.70 13.11
CA ARG A 73 -2.53 -6.44 14.53
C ARG A 73 -3.41 -5.35 15.11
N HIS A 74 -3.65 -4.29 14.35
CA HIS A 74 -4.38 -3.11 14.80
C HIS A 74 -5.88 -3.17 14.50
N ARG A 75 -6.35 -4.19 13.81
CA ARG A 75 -7.78 -4.32 13.47
C ARG A 75 -8.66 -4.33 14.72
N ARG A 76 -8.22 -5.00 15.79
CA ARG A 76 -8.93 -4.99 17.08
C ARG A 76 -8.88 -3.64 17.76
N GLU A 77 -7.74 -2.98 17.75
CA GLU A 77 -7.56 -1.67 18.36
C GLU A 77 -8.35 -0.61 17.64
N ILE A 78 -8.34 -0.64 16.30
CA ILE A 78 -9.11 0.30 15.47
C ILE A 78 -10.61 0.09 15.68
N ALA A 79 -11.06 -1.15 15.82
CA ALA A 79 -12.46 -1.48 16.10
C ALA A 79 -12.90 -1.08 17.51
N MET A 80 -11.98 -1.03 18.47
CA MET A 80 -12.26 -0.65 19.87
C MET A 80 -12.03 0.83 20.15
N ALA A 81 -11.23 1.51 19.34
CA ALA A 81 -11.06 2.95 19.44
C ALA A 81 -12.18 3.62 18.64
N GLU A 82 -13.12 4.25 19.34
CA GLU A 82 -13.99 5.19 18.66
C GLU A 82 -13.10 6.25 18.01
N LEU A 83 -13.32 6.49 16.73
CA LEU A 83 -12.47 7.28 15.87
C LEU A 83 -12.96 8.70 15.63
N PRO A 84 -13.20 9.55 16.63
CA PRO A 84 -13.67 10.89 16.33
C PRO A 84 -12.56 11.89 16.04
N GLU A 85 -11.33 11.62 16.43
CA GLU A 85 -10.29 12.66 16.43
C GLU A 85 -9.48 12.72 15.13
N THR A 86 -9.50 11.66 14.34
CA THR A 86 -8.83 11.63 13.06
C THR A 86 -9.63 12.24 11.91
N ALA A 87 -10.87 12.65 12.21
CA ALA A 87 -11.75 13.21 11.18
C ALA A 87 -11.21 14.52 10.58
N GLN A 88 -10.47 15.30 11.31
CA GLN A 88 -9.92 16.57 10.80
C GLN A 88 -8.70 16.37 9.92
N GLU A 89 -7.83 15.44 10.28
CA GLU A 89 -6.67 15.08 9.43
C GLU A 89 -7.13 14.33 8.18
N ALA A 90 -8.15 13.50 8.31
CA ALA A 90 -8.77 12.80 7.18
C ALA A 90 -9.44 13.75 6.19
N PHE A 91 -9.86 14.95 6.63
CA PHE A 91 -10.47 15.93 5.75
C PHE A 91 -9.52 16.41 4.67
N ASP A 92 -8.24 16.58 5.01
CA ASP A 92 -7.20 16.98 4.05
C ASP A 92 -6.75 15.81 3.16
N ALA A 93 -7.09 14.59 3.53
CA ALA A 93 -6.60 13.40 2.85
C ALA A 93 -7.48 12.92 1.70
N LEU A 94 -8.57 13.61 1.41
CA LEU A 94 -9.47 13.37 0.28
C LEU A 94 -10.37 12.12 0.42
N PRO A 95 -11.63 12.22 -0.06
CA PRO A 95 -12.54 11.08 -0.13
C PRO A 95 -11.97 9.85 -0.84
N LEU A 96 -11.12 10.07 -1.83
CA LEU A 96 -10.45 9.00 -2.57
C LEU A 96 -9.60 8.11 -1.65
N ARG A 97 -8.88 8.71 -0.72
CA ARG A 97 -8.01 7.98 0.18
C ARG A 97 -8.80 7.08 1.14
N ASP A 98 -9.89 7.62 1.69
CA ASP A 98 -10.80 6.84 2.53
C ASP A 98 -11.43 5.70 1.74
N ALA A 99 -11.85 5.97 0.53
CA ALA A 99 -12.45 4.97 -0.35
C ALA A 99 -11.46 3.85 -0.68
N VAL A 100 -10.20 4.19 -0.97
CA VAL A 100 -9.14 3.19 -1.18
C VAL A 100 -8.91 2.37 0.09
N GLY A 101 -8.89 3.03 1.25
CA GLY A 101 -8.70 2.36 2.53
C GLY A 101 -9.81 1.36 2.87
N ARG A 102 -11.04 1.58 2.37
CA ARG A 102 -12.18 0.68 2.59
C ARG A 102 -12.24 -0.49 1.61
N LEU A 103 -11.44 -0.47 0.56
CA LEU A 103 -11.42 -1.59 -0.38
C LEU A 103 -10.98 -2.88 0.32
N PRO A 104 -11.52 -4.04 -0.09
CA PRO A 104 -10.95 -5.31 0.32
C PRO A 104 -9.45 -5.36 0.02
N ARG A 105 -8.68 -6.03 0.86
CA ARG A 105 -7.23 -6.11 0.75
C ARG A 105 -6.73 -6.40 -0.67
N GLU A 106 -7.35 -7.38 -1.31
CA GLU A 106 -6.94 -7.84 -2.64
C GLU A 106 -7.09 -6.75 -3.71
N LEU A 107 -8.13 -5.96 -3.61
CA LEU A 107 -8.39 -4.84 -4.52
C LEU A 107 -7.53 -3.63 -4.17
N LYS A 108 -7.33 -3.38 -2.89
CA LYS A 108 -6.48 -2.30 -2.39
C LYS A 108 -5.06 -2.46 -2.90
N ASP A 109 -4.48 -3.66 -2.79
CA ASP A 109 -3.13 -3.94 -3.26
C ASP A 109 -2.95 -3.58 -4.74
N VAL A 110 -3.89 -3.95 -5.58
CA VAL A 110 -3.84 -3.65 -7.02
C VAL A 110 -3.91 -2.14 -7.27
N ILE A 111 -4.82 -1.45 -6.61
CA ILE A 111 -5.00 0.00 -6.80
C ILE A 111 -3.77 0.77 -6.35
N ILE A 112 -3.22 0.45 -5.21
CA ILE A 112 -2.04 1.15 -4.69
C ILE A 112 -0.83 0.92 -5.60
N LEU A 113 -0.59 -0.29 -6.04
CA LEU A 113 0.53 -0.60 -6.92
C LEU A 113 0.40 0.05 -8.29
N ARG A 114 -0.79 0.01 -8.88
CA ARG A 114 -1.01 0.52 -10.22
C ARG A 114 -1.05 2.05 -10.29
N TYR A 115 -1.74 2.69 -9.36
CA TYR A 115 -2.05 4.12 -9.48
C TYR A 115 -1.20 5.01 -8.58
N PHE A 116 -0.81 4.53 -7.41
CA PHE A 116 -0.01 5.34 -6.48
C PHE A 116 1.48 5.04 -6.57
N THR A 117 1.84 3.80 -6.88
CA THR A 117 3.24 3.42 -7.05
C THR A 117 3.68 3.49 -8.52
N GLY A 118 2.73 3.46 -9.44
CA GLY A 118 3.00 3.55 -10.87
C GLY A 118 3.58 2.31 -11.50
N LEU A 119 3.35 1.13 -10.91
CA LEU A 119 3.81 -0.13 -11.50
C LEU A 119 2.97 -0.49 -12.73
N THR A 120 3.61 -1.14 -13.70
CA THR A 120 2.93 -1.71 -14.85
C THR A 120 2.07 -2.92 -14.42
N LEU A 121 1.20 -3.40 -15.31
CA LEU A 121 0.44 -4.63 -15.07
C LEU A 121 1.37 -5.82 -14.81
N ALA A 122 2.43 -5.95 -15.59
CA ALA A 122 3.39 -7.03 -15.44
C ALA A 122 4.12 -6.94 -14.09
N GLU A 123 4.56 -5.75 -13.70
CA GLU A 123 5.24 -5.53 -12.43
C GLU A 123 4.30 -5.77 -11.24
N THR A 124 3.05 -5.32 -11.33
CA THR A 124 2.04 -5.56 -10.31
C THR A 124 1.76 -7.05 -10.14
N ALA A 125 1.56 -7.75 -11.24
CA ALA A 125 1.33 -9.20 -11.23
C ALA A 125 2.51 -9.94 -10.59
N ARG A 126 3.72 -9.54 -10.91
CA ARG A 126 4.92 -10.12 -10.32
C ARG A 126 5.04 -9.81 -8.83
N THR A 127 4.78 -8.58 -8.43
CA THR A 127 4.83 -8.16 -7.02
C THR A 127 3.84 -8.93 -6.16
N LEU A 128 2.63 -9.17 -6.69
CA LEU A 128 1.57 -9.87 -5.98
C LEU A 128 1.58 -11.38 -6.21
N ASP A 129 2.45 -11.87 -7.09
CA ASP A 129 2.51 -13.27 -7.49
C ASP A 129 1.17 -13.78 -8.04
N LEU A 130 0.61 -13.02 -8.97
CA LEU A 130 -0.68 -13.27 -9.60
C LEU A 130 -0.55 -13.25 -11.12
N PRO A 131 -1.42 -13.99 -11.85
CA PRO A 131 -1.55 -13.80 -13.29
C PRO A 131 -1.99 -12.38 -13.65
N GLN A 132 -1.52 -11.85 -14.76
CA GLN A 132 -1.92 -10.50 -15.21
C GLN A 132 -3.44 -10.38 -15.40
N GLY A 133 -4.09 -11.42 -15.90
CA GLY A 133 -5.54 -11.44 -16.05
C GLY A 133 -6.29 -11.23 -14.73
N THR A 134 -5.77 -11.80 -13.65
CA THR A 134 -6.32 -11.61 -12.31
C THR A 134 -6.16 -10.16 -11.84
N VAL A 135 -5.00 -9.56 -12.11
CA VAL A 135 -4.75 -8.14 -11.79
C VAL A 135 -5.74 -7.25 -12.54
N VAL A 136 -5.95 -7.49 -13.83
CA VAL A 136 -6.91 -6.73 -14.64
C VAL A 136 -8.32 -6.84 -14.09
N THR A 137 -8.75 -8.05 -13.73
CA THR A 137 -10.09 -8.28 -13.18
C THR A 137 -10.28 -7.55 -11.85
N ARG A 138 -9.30 -7.65 -10.97
CA ARG A 138 -9.32 -6.96 -9.67
C ARG A 138 -9.28 -5.45 -9.82
N GLN A 139 -8.49 -4.94 -10.76
CA GLN A 139 -8.43 -3.51 -11.06
C GLN A 139 -9.79 -2.96 -11.50
N ARG A 140 -10.46 -3.67 -12.42
CA ARG A 140 -11.79 -3.26 -12.88
C ARG A 140 -12.81 -3.24 -11.76
N LYS A 141 -12.80 -4.26 -10.93
CA LYS A 141 -13.71 -4.35 -9.77
C LYS A 141 -13.43 -3.23 -8.78
N ALA A 142 -12.17 -2.96 -8.48
CA ALA A 142 -11.77 -1.90 -7.56
C ALA A 142 -12.21 -0.53 -8.07
N LEU A 143 -11.97 -0.23 -9.35
CA LEU A 143 -12.36 1.04 -9.96
C LEU A 143 -13.88 1.22 -9.95
N ARG A 144 -14.63 0.14 -10.14
CA ARG A 144 -16.10 0.18 -10.06
C ARG A 144 -16.56 0.56 -8.66
N LEU A 145 -15.98 -0.06 -7.64
CA LEU A 145 -16.34 0.22 -6.25
C LEU A 145 -15.94 1.65 -5.86
N LEU A 146 -14.77 2.11 -6.27
CA LEU A 146 -14.32 3.48 -6.03
C LEU A 146 -15.24 4.51 -6.69
N ARG A 147 -15.67 4.25 -7.91
CA ARG A 147 -16.60 5.12 -8.64
C ARG A 147 -17.93 5.25 -7.88
N LEU A 148 -18.47 4.14 -7.41
CA LEU A 148 -19.71 4.13 -6.65
C LEU A 148 -19.60 4.91 -5.35
N GLU A 149 -18.55 4.69 -4.57
CA GLU A 149 -18.34 5.41 -3.32
C GLU A 149 -18.14 6.91 -3.52
N LEU A 150 -17.37 7.31 -4.52
CA LEU A 150 -17.14 8.72 -4.81
C LEU A 150 -18.40 9.43 -5.30
N THR A 151 -19.20 8.75 -6.11
CA THR A 151 -20.49 9.27 -6.58
C THR A 151 -21.46 9.46 -5.42
N ASP A 152 -21.57 8.48 -4.53
CA ASP A 152 -22.41 8.56 -3.35
C ASP A 152 -21.95 9.70 -2.42
N GLY A 153 -20.64 9.86 -2.26
CA GLY A 153 -20.06 10.95 -1.49
C GLY A 153 -20.35 12.33 -2.08
N GLU A 154 -20.32 12.46 -3.40
CA GLU A 154 -20.67 13.71 -4.09
C GLU A 154 -22.15 14.03 -3.95
N GLU A 155 -23.02 13.05 -4.07
CA GLU A 155 -24.45 13.22 -3.86
C GLU A 155 -24.76 13.63 -2.43
N ALA A 156 -24.09 13.04 -1.46
CA ALA A 156 -24.24 13.41 -0.05
C ALA A 156 -23.73 14.83 0.23
N ALA A 157 -22.66 15.26 -0.44
CA ALA A 157 -22.11 16.60 -0.29
C ALA A 157 -22.97 17.67 -0.96
N ASN A 158 -23.72 17.29 -2.01
CA ASN A 158 -24.58 18.21 -2.76
C ASN A 158 -26.03 18.27 -2.22
N SER A 159 -26.33 17.44 -1.27
CA SER A 159 -27.63 17.46 -0.61
C SER A 159 -27.57 18.16 0.75
#